data_23ab8bac93f1dde6c9679153ee61343a
#
_entry.id   23ab8bac93f1dde6c9679153ee61343a
#
_cell.length_a   1.000
_cell.length_b   1.000
_cell.length_c   1.000
_cell.angle_alpha   90.00
_cell.angle_beta   90.00
_cell.angle_gamma   90.00
#
_symmetry.space_group_name_H-M   'P 1'
#
loop_
_entity.id
_entity.type
_entity.pdbx_description
1 polymer ?
#
loop_
_entity_poly.entity_id
_entity_poly.type
_entity_poly.pdbx_seq_one_letter_code
_entity_poly.pdbx_strand_id
1 'polypeptide(L)'
;ISACLVGSEMCIRDSADTLRGHFVDGRIVLDERRLSDEDLRQIEKIFVVACGSAYHSGLLAKYAIEHWTRVPVEIELASEFRYRDPVLGPNTLVVAISQSGETADTLEAVRHARSQKARVLAVCNTNGAQIPRESDAVLYTHAGPEIAVASTKAFLAQVIANYLVGLALAQARGTKYPDEVAVIYRELEAMAEKVERVLDQTDDIRSIGRQFAGSNTLLFIGRNVGYPVALEGALKLKELAYIHAEGFAAGELKHGPIALIDEGMPVVVIMPSPKGRAVLHSKMISNVKEVQARGATTIVIAEDNDEAAVSYTHLRAHETGRN
;
A
#
# COMPACT_ATOMS: atom_id res chain seq x y z
N ILE A 1 -18.69 -10.59 11.31
CA ILE A 1 -17.57 -10.41 12.28
C ILE A 1 -16.60 -11.60 12.15
N SER A 2 -17.08 -12.84 12.12
CA SER A 2 -16.25 -14.04 11.97
C SER A 2 -15.44 -14.06 10.67
N ALA A 3 -16.01 -13.65 9.55
CA ALA A 3 -15.33 -13.63 8.24
C ALA A 3 -14.18 -12.63 8.18
N CYS A 4 -14.27 -11.48 8.87
CA CYS A 4 -13.19 -10.50 8.95
C CYS A 4 -12.00 -11.01 9.77
N LEU A 5 -12.24 -11.75 10.86
CA LEU A 5 -11.19 -12.34 11.68
C LEU A 5 -10.43 -13.43 10.91
N VAL A 6 -11.15 -14.30 10.20
CA VAL A 6 -10.54 -15.35 9.35
C VAL A 6 -9.67 -14.69 8.24
N GLY A 7 -10.13 -13.61 7.64
CA GLY A 7 -9.32 -12.86 6.65
C GLY A 7 -8.03 -12.29 7.26
N SER A 8 -8.07 -11.83 8.50
CA SER A 8 -6.92 -11.26 9.19
C SER A 8 -5.88 -12.31 9.59
N GLU A 9 -6.30 -13.48 10.10
CA GLU A 9 -5.39 -14.61 10.37
C GLU A 9 -4.73 -15.15 9.09
N MET A 10 -5.44 -15.12 7.97
CA MET A 10 -4.88 -15.49 6.67
C MET A 10 -3.78 -14.52 6.22
N CYS A 11 -3.82 -13.22 6.61
CA CYS A 11 -2.76 -12.27 6.28
C CYS A 11 -1.39 -12.68 6.82
N ILE A 12 -1.34 -13.34 7.99
CA ILE A 12 -0.09 -13.82 8.61
C ILE A 12 0.57 -14.85 7.69
N ARG A 13 -0.20 -15.86 7.29
CA ARG A 13 0.30 -16.93 6.41
C ARG A 13 0.63 -16.38 5.02
N ASP A 14 -0.28 -15.63 4.44
CA ASP A 14 -0.18 -15.18 3.06
C ASP A 14 0.96 -14.17 2.86
N SER A 15 1.31 -13.36 3.88
CA SER A 15 2.51 -12.52 3.84
C SER A 15 3.80 -13.35 3.78
N ALA A 16 3.88 -14.42 4.53
CA ALA A 16 5.01 -15.35 4.48
C ALA A 16 5.05 -16.14 3.15
N ASP A 17 3.89 -16.55 2.62
CA ASP A 17 3.80 -17.26 1.35
C ASP A 17 4.21 -16.36 0.17
N THR A 18 3.86 -15.07 0.21
CA THR A 18 4.30 -14.07 -0.80
C THR A 18 5.81 -13.90 -0.84
N LEU A 19 6.50 -14.06 0.28
CA LEU A 19 7.96 -13.93 0.35
C LEU A 19 8.68 -15.23 -0.05
N ARG A 20 8.03 -16.37 0.13
CA ARG A 20 8.67 -17.68 -0.01
C ARG A 20 9.28 -17.91 -1.39
N GLY A 21 10.59 -18.20 -1.43
CA GLY A 21 11.31 -18.50 -2.67
C GLY A 21 11.77 -17.28 -3.48
N HIS A 22 11.42 -16.06 -3.06
CA HIS A 22 11.82 -14.85 -3.79
C HIS A 22 13.18 -14.29 -3.39
N PHE A 23 13.84 -14.83 -2.38
CA PHE A 23 15.20 -14.42 -2.01
C PHE A 23 16.15 -15.62 -2.07
N VAL A 24 16.98 -15.67 -3.09
CA VAL A 24 17.91 -16.78 -3.38
C VAL A 24 19.30 -16.21 -3.63
N ASP A 25 20.29 -16.72 -2.89
CA ASP A 25 21.71 -16.34 -3.04
C ASP A 25 21.94 -14.80 -3.02
N GLY A 26 21.22 -14.11 -2.12
CA GLY A 26 21.36 -12.66 -1.97
C GLY A 26 20.61 -11.84 -3.03
N ARG A 27 19.78 -12.46 -3.85
CA ARG A 27 19.04 -11.80 -4.95
C ARG A 27 17.54 -12.01 -4.84
N ILE A 28 16.80 -11.01 -5.25
CA ILE A 28 15.35 -11.14 -5.45
C ILE A 28 15.10 -11.81 -6.81
N VAL A 29 14.27 -12.85 -6.79
CA VAL A 29 13.88 -13.64 -7.95
C VAL A 29 12.39 -13.43 -8.23
N LEU A 30 12.03 -13.15 -9.47
CA LEU A 30 10.64 -13.08 -9.93
C LEU A 30 10.19 -14.47 -10.42
N ASP A 31 8.90 -14.78 -10.36
CA ASP A 31 8.35 -16.08 -10.77
C ASP A 31 8.52 -16.34 -12.28
N GLU A 32 8.18 -15.33 -13.07
CA GLU A 32 8.38 -15.36 -14.51
C GLU A 32 9.15 -14.13 -14.94
N ARG A 33 10.22 -14.33 -15.69
CA ARG A 33 11.06 -13.22 -16.15
C ARG A 33 11.57 -13.44 -17.56
N ARG A 34 11.11 -12.59 -18.48
CA ARG A 34 11.60 -12.49 -19.85
C ARG A 34 12.47 -11.23 -20.07
N LEU A 35 12.62 -10.41 -19.02
CA LEU A 35 13.46 -9.21 -19.01
C LEU A 35 14.84 -9.55 -18.43
N SER A 36 15.88 -9.13 -19.10
CA SER A 36 17.27 -9.24 -18.60
C SER A 36 17.56 -8.16 -17.55
N ASP A 37 18.66 -8.31 -16.80
CA ASP A 37 19.16 -7.23 -15.93
C ASP A 37 19.50 -5.97 -16.72
N GLU A 38 19.95 -6.13 -17.97
CA GLU A 38 20.23 -5.00 -18.86
C GLU A 38 18.95 -4.25 -19.22
N ASP A 39 17.86 -4.97 -19.51
CA ASP A 39 16.56 -4.34 -19.75
C ASP A 39 16.09 -3.53 -18.54
N LEU A 40 16.25 -4.07 -17.34
CA LEU A 40 15.87 -3.38 -16.11
C LEU A 40 16.75 -2.17 -15.80
N ARG A 41 18.03 -2.21 -16.19
CA ARG A 41 18.95 -1.05 -16.06
C ARG A 41 18.55 0.11 -16.95
N GLN A 42 18.01 -0.18 -18.13
CA GLN A 42 17.61 0.84 -19.11
C GLN A 42 16.28 1.54 -18.77
N ILE A 43 15.56 1.07 -17.74
CA ILE A 43 14.31 1.71 -17.33
C ILE A 43 14.58 3.11 -16.78
N GLU A 44 13.96 4.12 -17.39
CA GLU A 44 14.07 5.53 -17.03
C GLU A 44 12.82 6.06 -16.32
N LYS A 45 11.68 5.37 -16.49
CA LYS A 45 10.39 5.74 -15.92
C LYS A 45 9.59 4.49 -15.59
N ILE A 46 8.87 4.54 -14.48
CA ILE A 46 7.95 3.48 -14.06
C ILE A 46 6.55 4.06 -13.95
N PHE A 47 5.58 3.39 -14.56
CA PHE A 47 4.15 3.58 -14.26
C PHE A 47 3.67 2.38 -13.46
N VAL A 48 2.87 2.63 -12.43
CA VAL A 48 2.11 1.59 -11.76
C VAL A 48 0.65 1.82 -12.08
N VAL A 49 -0.03 0.80 -12.62
CA VAL A 49 -1.43 0.88 -13.04
C VAL A 49 -2.27 -0.16 -12.31
N ALA A 50 -3.35 0.26 -11.70
CA ALA A 50 -4.23 -0.60 -10.92
C ALA A 50 -5.58 0.06 -10.62
N CYS A 51 -6.47 -0.68 -9.97
CA CYS A 51 -7.77 -0.21 -9.48
C CYS A 51 -7.94 -0.52 -7.98
N GLY A 52 -8.69 0.30 -7.27
CA GLY A 52 -9.09 0.06 -5.86
C GLY A 52 -7.92 -0.16 -4.91
N SER A 53 -7.99 -1.19 -4.07
CA SER A 53 -6.93 -1.54 -3.10
C SER A 53 -5.58 -1.81 -3.77
N ALA A 54 -5.57 -2.39 -4.98
CA ALA A 54 -4.34 -2.58 -5.74
C ALA A 54 -3.69 -1.24 -6.12
N TYR A 55 -4.49 -0.22 -6.47
CA TYR A 55 -3.99 1.13 -6.70
C TYR A 55 -3.35 1.73 -5.43
N HIS A 56 -3.99 1.55 -4.26
CA HIS A 56 -3.43 2.02 -2.98
C HIS A 56 -2.13 1.27 -2.61
N SER A 57 -2.02 -0.03 -2.92
CA SER A 57 -0.76 -0.77 -2.75
C SER A 57 0.36 -0.20 -3.63
N GLY A 58 0.03 0.21 -4.85
CA GLY A 58 0.94 0.90 -5.76
C GLY A 58 1.40 2.26 -5.23
N LEU A 59 0.48 3.04 -4.64
CA LEU A 59 0.83 4.32 -4.00
C LEU A 59 1.83 4.15 -2.87
N LEU A 60 1.72 3.09 -2.05
CA LEU A 60 2.71 2.74 -1.03
C LEU A 60 4.06 2.37 -1.66
N ALA A 61 4.02 1.51 -2.67
CA ALA A 61 5.21 1.02 -3.37
C ALA A 61 6.03 2.13 -4.00
N LYS A 62 5.39 3.17 -4.52
CA LYS A 62 6.05 4.32 -5.13
C LYS A 62 7.18 4.88 -4.25
N TYR A 63 6.89 5.11 -2.97
CA TYR A 63 7.87 5.70 -2.06
C TYR A 63 9.13 4.84 -1.93
N ALA A 64 8.97 3.53 -1.84
CA ALA A 64 10.08 2.58 -1.71
C ALA A 64 10.83 2.44 -3.05
N ILE A 65 10.12 2.25 -4.16
CA ILE A 65 10.72 2.05 -5.47
C ILE A 65 11.55 3.28 -5.88
N GLU A 66 10.99 4.49 -5.77
CA GLU A 66 11.74 5.73 -6.09
C GLU A 66 12.97 5.89 -5.19
N HIS A 67 12.82 5.58 -3.88
CA HIS A 67 13.93 5.69 -2.94
C HIS A 67 15.07 4.73 -3.28
N TRP A 68 14.76 3.48 -3.59
CA TRP A 68 15.75 2.44 -3.84
C TRP A 68 16.35 2.49 -5.25
N THR A 69 15.54 2.77 -6.25
CA THR A 69 15.96 2.70 -7.67
C THR A 69 16.42 4.03 -8.24
N ARG A 70 16.01 5.15 -7.65
CA ARG A 70 16.16 6.51 -8.16
C ARG A 70 15.52 6.73 -9.53
N VAL A 71 14.53 5.92 -9.87
CA VAL A 71 13.71 6.04 -11.07
C VAL A 71 12.37 6.67 -10.70
N PRO A 72 11.90 7.70 -11.43
CA PRO A 72 10.59 8.31 -11.14
C PRO A 72 9.45 7.30 -11.35
N VAL A 73 8.49 7.30 -10.43
CA VAL A 73 7.32 6.43 -10.45
C VAL A 73 6.05 7.26 -10.50
N GLU A 74 5.23 7.05 -11.51
CA GLU A 74 3.86 7.57 -11.57
C GLU A 74 2.86 6.46 -11.25
N ILE A 75 1.81 6.82 -10.52
CA ILE A 75 0.73 5.88 -10.19
C ILE A 75 -0.54 6.37 -10.85
N GLU A 76 -1.21 5.51 -11.60
CA GLU A 76 -2.43 5.86 -12.31
C GLU A 76 -3.54 4.84 -12.11
N LEU A 77 -4.77 5.32 -12.11
CA LEU A 77 -5.94 4.47 -12.23
C LEU A 77 -5.94 3.79 -13.60
N ALA A 78 -6.05 2.47 -13.62
CA ALA A 78 -6.01 1.71 -14.86
C ALA A 78 -7.17 2.10 -15.81
N SER A 79 -8.33 2.50 -15.26
CA SER A 79 -9.47 3.01 -16.01
C SER A 79 -9.17 4.29 -16.82
N GLU A 80 -8.23 5.11 -16.35
CA GLU A 80 -7.90 6.41 -16.98
C GLU A 80 -6.65 6.33 -17.86
N PHE A 81 -5.74 5.41 -17.55
CA PHE A 81 -4.41 5.33 -18.13
C PHE A 81 -4.39 5.37 -19.66
N ARG A 82 -5.14 4.49 -20.31
CA ARG A 82 -5.13 4.42 -21.79
C ARG A 82 -5.78 5.64 -22.46
N TYR A 83 -6.78 6.25 -21.79
CA TYR A 83 -7.50 7.39 -22.36
C TYR A 83 -6.71 8.70 -22.29
N ARG A 84 -5.83 8.80 -21.28
CA ARG A 84 -4.90 9.92 -21.17
C ARG A 84 -3.78 9.86 -22.23
N ASP A 85 -3.56 8.68 -22.83
CA ASP A 85 -2.48 8.44 -23.79
C ASP A 85 -1.11 8.86 -23.22
N PRO A 86 -0.62 8.18 -22.16
CA PRO A 86 0.62 8.53 -21.48
C PRO A 86 1.83 8.38 -22.40
N VAL A 87 2.85 9.21 -22.17
CA VAL A 87 4.12 9.11 -22.91
C VAL A 87 4.88 7.86 -22.46
N LEU A 88 4.87 6.85 -23.32
CA LEU A 88 5.49 5.55 -23.09
C LEU A 88 6.57 5.27 -24.16
N GLY A 89 7.43 4.31 -23.86
CA GLY A 89 8.47 3.86 -24.78
C GLY A 89 9.26 2.66 -24.25
N PRO A 90 10.28 2.16 -24.97
CA PRO A 90 11.03 0.96 -24.62
C PRO A 90 11.73 1.03 -23.24
N ASN A 91 12.07 2.25 -22.78
CA ASN A 91 12.70 2.48 -21.48
C ASN A 91 11.66 2.76 -20.37
N THR A 92 10.38 2.54 -20.64
CA THR A 92 9.32 2.63 -19.65
C THR A 92 8.93 1.24 -19.14
N LEU A 93 8.83 1.07 -17.83
CA LEU A 93 8.25 -0.12 -17.21
C LEU A 93 6.85 0.22 -16.72
N VAL A 94 5.87 -0.58 -17.10
CA VAL A 94 4.52 -0.53 -16.53
C VAL A 94 4.34 -1.70 -15.59
N VAL A 95 4.15 -1.42 -14.31
CA VAL A 95 3.82 -2.42 -13.29
C VAL A 95 2.30 -2.49 -13.16
N ALA A 96 1.72 -3.59 -13.58
CA ALA A 96 0.27 -3.82 -13.54
C ALA A 96 -0.07 -4.67 -12.31
N ILE A 97 -0.89 -4.13 -11.39
CA ILE A 97 -1.27 -4.83 -10.16
C ILE A 97 -2.74 -5.24 -10.25
N SER A 98 -2.99 -6.54 -10.13
CA SER A 98 -4.35 -7.10 -10.13
C SER A 98 -4.40 -8.41 -9.34
N GLN A 99 -5.29 -8.51 -8.37
CA GLN A 99 -5.48 -9.75 -7.60
C GLN A 99 -5.92 -10.90 -8.53
N SER A 100 -6.96 -10.70 -9.33
CA SER A 100 -7.50 -11.72 -10.25
C SER A 100 -6.66 -11.93 -11.50
N GLY A 101 -5.90 -10.90 -11.92
CA GLY A 101 -5.23 -10.88 -13.21
C GLY A 101 -6.17 -10.78 -14.44
N GLU A 102 -7.47 -10.50 -14.19
CA GLU A 102 -8.53 -10.41 -15.21
C GLU A 102 -9.26 -9.06 -15.17
N THR A 103 -8.81 -8.10 -14.37
CA THR A 103 -9.44 -6.76 -14.28
C THR A 103 -9.38 -6.09 -15.65
N ALA A 104 -10.53 -5.85 -16.25
CA ALA A 104 -10.64 -5.38 -17.64
C ALA A 104 -9.84 -4.10 -17.91
N ASP A 105 -9.98 -3.07 -17.07
CA ASP A 105 -9.26 -1.81 -17.24
C ASP A 105 -7.74 -1.99 -17.11
N THR A 106 -7.29 -2.82 -16.16
CA THR A 106 -5.87 -3.11 -15.98
C THR A 106 -5.31 -3.89 -17.17
N LEU A 107 -6.07 -4.84 -17.71
CA LEU A 107 -5.69 -5.58 -18.91
C LEU A 107 -5.56 -4.65 -20.13
N GLU A 108 -6.51 -3.75 -20.31
CA GLU A 108 -6.44 -2.78 -21.40
C GLU A 108 -5.29 -1.76 -21.23
N ALA A 109 -4.95 -1.38 -19.99
CA ALA A 109 -3.76 -0.59 -19.71
C ALA A 109 -2.47 -1.33 -20.09
N VAL A 110 -2.39 -2.65 -19.81
CA VAL A 110 -1.28 -3.53 -20.23
C VAL A 110 -1.17 -3.56 -21.75
N ARG A 111 -2.26 -3.77 -22.45
CA ARG A 111 -2.30 -3.82 -23.92
C ARG A 111 -1.89 -2.49 -24.53
N HIS A 112 -2.38 -1.39 -23.97
CA HIS A 112 -1.98 -0.05 -24.40
C HIS A 112 -0.48 0.15 -24.22
N ALA A 113 0.08 -0.19 -23.05
CA ALA A 113 1.50 -0.08 -22.77
C ALA A 113 2.35 -0.89 -23.77
N ARG A 114 1.95 -2.12 -24.06
CA ARG A 114 2.64 -2.99 -25.03
C ARG A 114 2.57 -2.43 -26.46
N SER A 115 1.43 -1.86 -26.86
CA SER A 115 1.30 -1.23 -28.19
C SER A 115 2.28 -0.07 -28.37
N GLN A 116 2.64 0.62 -27.29
CA GLN A 116 3.64 1.69 -27.22
C GLN A 116 5.07 1.17 -26.96
N LYS A 117 5.29 -0.16 -27.00
CA LYS A 117 6.58 -0.82 -26.77
C LYS A 117 7.14 -0.65 -25.36
N ALA A 118 6.35 -0.26 -24.38
CA ALA A 118 6.72 -0.29 -22.98
C ALA A 118 6.84 -1.73 -22.48
N ARG A 119 7.71 -1.96 -21.52
CA ARG A 119 7.86 -3.25 -20.84
C ARG A 119 6.79 -3.37 -19.76
N VAL A 120 6.28 -4.57 -19.52
CA VAL A 120 5.23 -4.81 -18.55
C VAL A 120 5.66 -5.86 -17.53
N LEU A 121 5.50 -5.55 -16.24
CA LEU A 121 5.62 -6.48 -15.13
C LEU A 121 4.27 -6.58 -14.41
N ALA A 122 3.77 -7.79 -14.25
CA ALA A 122 2.53 -8.04 -13.51
C ALA A 122 2.80 -8.43 -12.07
N VAL A 123 2.02 -7.88 -11.15
CA VAL A 123 1.86 -8.37 -9.77
C VAL A 123 0.45 -8.93 -9.65
N CYS A 124 0.34 -10.25 -9.55
CA CYS A 124 -0.93 -10.96 -9.59
C CYS A 124 -1.02 -12.05 -8.53
N ASN A 125 -2.23 -12.48 -8.19
CA ASN A 125 -2.44 -13.64 -7.31
C ASN A 125 -2.85 -14.90 -8.08
N THR A 126 -3.48 -14.76 -9.23
CA THR A 126 -4.02 -15.89 -10.00
C THR A 126 -3.06 -16.30 -11.11
N ASN A 127 -2.55 -17.52 -11.00
CA ASN A 127 -1.69 -18.12 -12.03
C ASN A 127 -2.48 -18.34 -13.33
N GLY A 128 -1.82 -18.08 -14.47
CA GLY A 128 -2.40 -18.31 -15.80
C GLY A 128 -3.50 -17.34 -16.21
N ALA A 129 -3.77 -16.30 -15.44
CA ALA A 129 -4.67 -15.22 -15.80
C ALA A 129 -4.14 -14.39 -17.00
N GLN A 130 -4.99 -13.54 -17.56
CA GLN A 130 -4.70 -12.87 -18.82
C GLN A 130 -3.59 -11.80 -18.68
N ILE A 131 -3.60 -11.01 -17.61
CA ILE A 131 -2.57 -9.99 -17.35
C ILE A 131 -1.17 -10.62 -17.24
N PRO A 132 -0.91 -11.67 -16.42
CA PRO A 132 0.37 -12.38 -16.42
C PRO A 132 0.81 -12.89 -17.79
N ARG A 133 -0.10 -13.50 -18.55
CA ARG A 133 0.24 -14.04 -19.90
C ARG A 133 0.66 -12.96 -20.88
N GLU A 134 0.12 -11.75 -20.74
CA GLU A 134 0.43 -10.61 -21.59
C GLU A 134 1.59 -9.75 -21.06
N SER A 135 2.25 -10.15 -19.97
CA SER A 135 3.34 -9.41 -19.33
C SER A 135 4.72 -10.00 -19.65
N ASP A 136 5.76 -9.17 -19.58
CA ASP A 136 7.16 -9.56 -19.82
C ASP A 136 7.84 -10.13 -18.56
N ALA A 137 7.29 -9.84 -17.38
CA ALA A 137 7.69 -10.44 -16.10
C ALA A 137 6.48 -10.56 -15.19
N VAL A 138 6.51 -11.49 -14.25
CA VAL A 138 5.43 -11.73 -13.30
C VAL A 138 6.01 -11.98 -11.91
N LEU A 139 5.37 -11.43 -10.90
CA LEU A 139 5.51 -11.80 -9.51
C LEU A 139 4.14 -12.18 -8.96
N TYR A 140 3.99 -13.40 -8.49
CA TYR A 140 2.76 -13.88 -7.89
C TYR A 140 2.75 -13.66 -6.37
N THR A 141 1.61 -13.22 -5.84
CA THR A 141 1.48 -12.97 -4.39
C THR A 141 1.26 -14.25 -3.58
N HIS A 142 0.86 -15.36 -4.22
CA HIS A 142 0.59 -16.65 -3.58
C HIS A 142 -0.35 -16.56 -2.35
N ALA A 143 -1.18 -15.53 -2.29
CA ALA A 143 -2.06 -15.26 -1.15
C ALA A 143 -3.30 -16.17 -1.08
N GLY A 144 -3.37 -17.21 -1.91
CA GLY A 144 -4.56 -18.06 -2.00
C GLY A 144 -5.81 -17.27 -2.47
N PRO A 145 -6.99 -17.92 -2.54
CA PRO A 145 -8.21 -17.24 -2.98
C PRO A 145 -8.66 -16.18 -1.97
N GLU A 146 -8.98 -14.98 -2.46
CA GLU A 146 -9.69 -13.95 -1.67
C GLU A 146 -11.19 -14.30 -1.66
N ILE A 147 -11.73 -14.61 -0.49
CA ILE A 147 -13.15 -15.03 -0.35
C ILE A 147 -14.03 -13.86 0.12
N ALA A 148 -13.42 -12.78 0.62
CA ALA A 148 -14.12 -11.59 1.07
C ALA A 148 -14.46 -10.64 -0.10
N VAL A 149 -15.54 -9.88 0.04
CA VAL A 149 -15.88 -8.80 -0.92
C VAL A 149 -14.82 -7.71 -0.89
N ALA A 150 -14.37 -7.32 0.30
CA ALA A 150 -13.29 -6.35 0.46
C ALA A 150 -11.93 -7.03 0.44
N SER A 151 -11.01 -6.49 -0.34
CA SER A 151 -9.62 -6.94 -0.35
C SER A 151 -8.95 -6.61 0.97
N THR A 152 -8.44 -7.62 1.67
CA THR A 152 -7.72 -7.47 2.94
C THR A 152 -6.32 -8.09 2.82
N LYS A 153 -6.24 -9.41 2.81
CA LYS A 153 -5.00 -10.17 2.68
C LYS A 153 -4.29 -9.93 1.34
N ALA A 154 -5.06 -9.80 0.25
CA ALA A 154 -4.50 -9.54 -1.06
C ALA A 154 -3.84 -8.14 -1.12
N PHE A 155 -4.37 -7.13 -0.42
CA PHE A 155 -3.74 -5.83 -0.31
C PHE A 155 -2.34 -5.90 0.33
N LEU A 156 -2.22 -6.55 1.49
CA LEU A 156 -0.93 -6.70 2.19
C LEU A 156 0.07 -7.50 1.34
N ALA A 157 -0.37 -8.61 0.73
CA ALA A 157 0.44 -9.41 -0.17
C ALA A 157 0.92 -8.61 -1.38
N GLN A 158 0.08 -7.75 -1.95
CA GLN A 158 0.46 -6.84 -3.04
C GLN A 158 1.49 -5.80 -2.60
N VAL A 159 1.38 -5.25 -1.40
CA VAL A 159 2.39 -4.32 -0.85
C VAL A 159 3.75 -5.01 -0.75
N ILE A 160 3.78 -6.22 -0.19
CA ILE A 160 5.01 -7.04 -0.07
C ILE A 160 5.58 -7.34 -1.46
N ALA A 161 4.75 -7.81 -2.39
CA ALA A 161 5.17 -8.13 -3.74
C ALA A 161 5.74 -6.90 -4.47
N ASN A 162 5.12 -5.74 -4.32
CA ASN A 162 5.62 -4.50 -4.90
C ASN A 162 6.98 -4.08 -4.31
N TYR A 163 7.22 -4.35 -3.03
CA TYR A 163 8.54 -4.13 -2.43
C TYR A 163 9.58 -5.07 -3.00
N LEU A 164 9.24 -6.34 -3.24
CA LEU A 164 10.13 -7.28 -3.93
C LEU A 164 10.44 -6.81 -5.34
N VAL A 165 9.46 -6.31 -6.10
CA VAL A 165 9.69 -5.69 -7.42
C VAL A 165 10.68 -4.51 -7.32
N GLY A 166 10.47 -3.63 -6.35
CA GLY A 166 11.37 -2.50 -6.10
C GLY A 166 12.81 -2.92 -5.78
N LEU A 167 12.98 -3.96 -4.96
CA LEU A 167 14.28 -4.52 -4.61
C LEU A 167 14.95 -5.20 -5.82
N ALA A 168 14.21 -5.97 -6.62
CA ALA A 168 14.71 -6.59 -7.85
C ALA A 168 15.23 -5.54 -8.84
N LEU A 169 14.47 -4.46 -9.04
CA LEU A 169 14.88 -3.33 -9.86
C LEU A 169 16.14 -2.64 -9.31
N ALA A 170 16.19 -2.39 -8.00
CA ALA A 170 17.31 -1.75 -7.35
C ALA A 170 18.60 -2.59 -7.47
N GLN A 171 18.49 -3.92 -7.31
CA GLN A 171 19.62 -4.83 -7.52
C GLN A 171 20.10 -4.84 -8.98
N ALA A 172 19.17 -4.96 -9.94
CA ALA A 172 19.53 -4.95 -11.37
C ALA A 172 20.24 -3.66 -11.77
N ARG A 173 19.87 -2.53 -11.16
CA ARG A 173 20.47 -1.20 -11.38
C ARG A 173 21.76 -0.97 -10.59
N GLY A 174 22.08 -1.83 -9.63
CA GLY A 174 23.25 -1.67 -8.75
C GLY A 174 23.09 -0.54 -7.71
N THR A 175 21.87 -0.12 -7.42
CA THR A 175 21.56 0.90 -6.41
C THR A 175 21.32 0.30 -5.02
N LYS A 176 21.19 -1.02 -4.93
CA LYS A 176 21.15 -1.82 -3.70
C LYS A 176 22.00 -3.07 -3.85
N TYR A 177 22.81 -3.34 -2.82
CA TYR A 177 23.68 -4.51 -2.77
C TYR A 177 23.01 -5.67 -2.01
N PRO A 178 23.49 -6.91 -2.17
CA PRO A 178 22.85 -8.10 -1.57
C PRO A 178 22.64 -8.04 -0.06
N ASP A 179 23.58 -7.48 0.69
CA ASP A 179 23.52 -7.30 2.14
C ASP A 179 22.44 -6.29 2.56
N GLU A 180 22.32 -5.17 1.85
CA GLU A 180 21.25 -4.18 2.08
C GLU A 180 19.87 -4.78 1.76
N VAL A 181 19.76 -5.54 0.68
CA VAL A 181 18.53 -6.24 0.30
C VAL A 181 18.15 -7.28 1.34
N ALA A 182 19.13 -8.04 1.85
CA ALA A 182 18.90 -9.04 2.91
C ALA A 182 18.38 -8.40 4.20
N VAL A 183 18.80 -7.18 4.54
CA VAL A 183 18.26 -6.45 5.70
C VAL A 183 16.78 -6.11 5.48
N ILE A 184 16.44 -5.54 4.33
CA ILE A 184 15.05 -5.15 4.00
C ILE A 184 14.17 -6.41 3.91
N TYR A 185 14.67 -7.48 3.30
CA TYR A 185 13.92 -8.73 3.17
C TYR A 185 13.57 -9.33 4.53
N ARG A 186 14.49 -9.33 5.49
CA ARG A 186 14.22 -9.78 6.87
C ARG A 186 13.15 -8.92 7.57
N GLU A 187 13.12 -7.62 7.30
CA GLU A 187 12.05 -6.76 7.83
C GLU A 187 10.67 -7.10 7.22
N LEU A 188 10.65 -7.53 5.95
CA LEU A 188 9.43 -8.04 5.33
C LEU A 188 9.03 -9.40 5.90
N GLU A 189 9.97 -10.31 6.20
CA GLU A 189 9.69 -11.59 6.86
C GLU A 189 9.05 -11.40 8.25
N ALA A 190 9.47 -10.35 8.97
CA ALA A 190 8.88 -10.00 10.27
C ALA A 190 7.45 -9.46 10.17
N MET A 191 6.90 -9.26 8.96
CA MET A 191 5.56 -8.69 8.78
C MET A 191 4.47 -9.60 9.36
N ALA A 192 4.60 -10.91 9.22
CA ALA A 192 3.66 -11.89 9.78
C ALA A 192 3.48 -11.71 11.29
N GLU A 193 4.59 -11.62 12.03
CA GLU A 193 4.59 -11.40 13.47
C GLU A 193 4.03 -10.02 13.86
N LYS A 194 4.30 -8.98 13.04
CA LYS A 194 3.73 -7.64 13.26
C LYS A 194 2.20 -7.65 13.08
N VAL A 195 1.69 -8.36 12.10
CA VAL A 195 0.24 -8.52 11.89
C VAL A 195 -0.41 -9.26 13.07
N GLU A 196 0.20 -10.34 13.56
CA GLU A 196 -0.28 -11.09 14.73
C GLU A 196 -0.45 -10.17 15.94
N ARG A 197 0.56 -9.35 16.27
CA ARG A 197 0.50 -8.40 17.37
C ARG A 197 -0.61 -7.34 17.21
N VAL A 198 -0.91 -6.93 15.99
CA VAL A 198 -2.04 -6.00 15.72
C VAL A 198 -3.38 -6.71 15.98
N LEU A 199 -3.49 -7.98 15.63
CA LEU A 199 -4.71 -8.77 15.85
C LEU A 199 -5.00 -8.99 17.35
N ASP A 200 -3.98 -9.04 18.21
CA ASP A 200 -4.14 -9.12 19.67
C ASP A 200 -4.88 -7.90 20.26
N GLN A 201 -4.94 -6.77 19.54
CA GLN A 201 -5.64 -5.54 19.96
C GLN A 201 -7.09 -5.46 19.45
N THR A 202 -7.66 -6.55 18.96
CA THR A 202 -9.00 -6.57 18.33
C THR A 202 -10.10 -6.05 19.26
N ASP A 203 -10.02 -6.28 20.57
CA ASP A 203 -11.06 -5.85 21.52
C ASP A 203 -11.07 -4.32 21.69
N ASP A 204 -9.91 -3.67 21.71
CA ASP A 204 -9.80 -2.21 21.76
C ASP A 204 -10.36 -1.58 20.48
N ILE A 205 -9.98 -2.13 19.31
CA ILE A 205 -10.51 -1.70 18.01
C ILE A 205 -12.04 -1.85 17.96
N ARG A 206 -12.56 -2.98 18.46
CA ARG A 206 -14.00 -3.24 18.53
C ARG A 206 -14.72 -2.26 19.45
N SER A 207 -14.12 -1.89 20.57
CA SER A 207 -14.65 -0.88 21.50
C SER A 207 -14.78 0.48 20.81
N ILE A 208 -13.75 0.93 20.12
CA ILE A 208 -13.78 2.16 19.33
C ILE A 208 -14.83 2.09 18.23
N GLY A 209 -14.90 0.98 17.49
CA GLY A 209 -15.92 0.78 16.46
C GLY A 209 -17.34 0.90 16.98
N ARG A 210 -17.63 0.42 18.20
CA ARG A 210 -18.93 0.59 18.85
C ARG A 210 -19.24 2.03 19.22
N GLN A 211 -18.24 2.79 19.66
CA GLN A 211 -18.40 4.20 20.00
C GLN A 211 -18.84 5.03 18.80
N PHE A 212 -18.36 4.71 17.60
CA PHE A 212 -18.63 5.46 16.37
C PHE A 212 -19.61 4.76 15.41
N ALA A 213 -20.28 3.69 15.85
CA ALA A 213 -21.21 2.92 15.00
C ALA A 213 -22.41 3.72 14.49
N GLY A 214 -22.75 4.85 15.14
CA GLY A 214 -23.81 5.76 14.69
C GLY A 214 -23.34 6.89 13.77
N SER A 215 -22.07 6.98 13.46
CA SER A 215 -21.53 8.03 12.59
C SER A 215 -21.85 7.74 11.12
N ASN A 216 -22.34 8.74 10.41
CA ASN A 216 -22.64 8.63 8.96
C ASN A 216 -21.43 8.99 8.09
N THR A 217 -20.47 9.70 8.64
CA THR A 217 -19.28 10.17 7.95
C THR A 217 -18.06 10.00 8.84
N LEU A 218 -16.93 9.63 8.23
CA LEU A 218 -15.67 9.45 8.92
C LEU A 218 -14.53 9.86 7.99
N LEU A 219 -13.54 10.58 8.51
CA LEU A 219 -12.36 10.97 7.73
C LEU A 219 -11.14 10.15 8.16
N PHE A 220 -10.27 9.88 7.19
CA PHE A 220 -8.95 9.31 7.40
C PHE A 220 -7.89 10.30 6.94
N ILE A 221 -6.88 10.54 7.75
CA ILE A 221 -5.81 11.45 7.38
C ILE A 221 -4.43 10.82 7.59
N GLY A 222 -3.53 11.10 6.67
CA GLY A 222 -2.16 10.62 6.73
C GLY A 222 -1.19 11.55 6.01
N ARG A 223 0.11 11.35 6.25
CA ARG A 223 1.19 12.02 5.52
C ARG A 223 2.17 11.02 4.99
N ASN A 224 2.78 11.33 3.81
CA ASN A 224 3.75 10.44 3.17
C ASN A 224 3.12 9.05 2.99
N VAL A 225 3.78 7.97 3.42
CA VAL A 225 3.25 6.59 3.36
C VAL A 225 1.93 6.41 4.13
N GLY A 226 1.66 7.24 5.14
CA GLY A 226 0.38 7.23 5.85
C GLY A 226 -0.81 7.72 5.01
N TYR A 227 -0.59 8.48 3.94
CA TYR A 227 -1.69 8.93 3.08
C TYR A 227 -2.33 7.79 2.28
N PRO A 228 -1.59 6.93 1.56
CA PRO A 228 -2.18 5.74 0.94
C PRO A 228 -2.86 4.79 1.93
N VAL A 229 -2.33 4.66 3.15
CA VAL A 229 -2.98 3.88 4.22
C VAL A 229 -4.32 4.50 4.62
N ALA A 230 -4.38 5.83 4.72
CA ALA A 230 -5.63 6.55 4.99
C ALA A 230 -6.67 6.33 3.86
N LEU A 231 -6.25 6.37 2.60
CA LEU A 231 -7.11 6.06 1.46
C LEU A 231 -7.67 4.63 1.51
N GLU A 232 -6.82 3.65 1.83
CA GLU A 232 -7.25 2.25 1.95
C GLU A 232 -8.20 2.05 3.12
N GLY A 233 -7.94 2.66 4.29
CA GLY A 233 -8.84 2.62 5.43
C GLY A 233 -10.22 3.19 5.11
N ALA A 234 -10.28 4.33 4.42
CA ALA A 234 -11.52 4.93 3.96
C ALA A 234 -12.26 4.03 2.96
N LEU A 235 -11.55 3.38 2.04
CA LEU A 235 -12.15 2.43 1.10
C LEU A 235 -12.74 1.22 1.85
N LYS A 236 -12.01 0.62 2.78
CA LYS A 236 -12.49 -0.53 3.57
C LYS A 236 -13.73 -0.19 4.38
N LEU A 237 -13.79 1.00 4.96
CA LEU A 237 -14.97 1.43 5.73
C LEU A 237 -16.20 1.59 4.83
N LYS A 238 -16.05 2.14 3.63
CA LYS A 238 -17.13 2.22 2.62
C LYS A 238 -17.65 0.84 2.22
N GLU A 239 -16.73 -0.09 1.94
CA GLU A 239 -17.10 -1.43 1.48
C GLU A 239 -17.75 -2.30 2.55
N LEU A 240 -17.33 -2.19 3.81
CA LEU A 240 -17.71 -3.10 4.89
C LEU A 240 -18.80 -2.55 5.80
N ALA A 241 -18.81 -1.24 6.04
CA ALA A 241 -19.74 -0.59 6.96
C ALA A 241 -20.77 0.31 6.26
N TYR A 242 -20.62 0.54 4.94
CA TYR A 242 -21.47 1.43 4.15
C TYR A 242 -21.52 2.87 4.70
N ILE A 243 -20.47 3.28 5.42
CA ILE A 243 -20.29 4.63 5.95
C ILE A 243 -19.56 5.47 4.90
N HIS A 244 -20.00 6.72 4.69
CA HIS A 244 -19.26 7.65 3.86
C HIS A 244 -17.91 7.95 4.50
N ALA A 245 -16.83 7.54 3.86
CA ALA A 245 -15.49 7.73 4.38
C ALA A 245 -14.56 8.28 3.30
N GLU A 246 -13.74 9.27 3.67
CA GLU A 246 -12.76 9.86 2.77
C GLU A 246 -11.37 9.89 3.38
N GLY A 247 -10.36 9.64 2.54
CA GLY A 247 -8.95 9.72 2.91
C GLY A 247 -8.31 10.98 2.36
N PHE A 248 -7.57 11.72 3.19
CA PHE A 248 -6.88 12.94 2.79
C PHE A 248 -5.40 12.94 3.14
N ALA A 249 -4.60 13.56 2.29
CA ALA A 249 -3.30 14.04 2.72
C ALA A 249 -3.52 15.11 3.80
N ALA A 250 -3.04 14.87 5.02
CA ALA A 250 -3.38 15.71 6.17
C ALA A 250 -3.05 17.20 5.99
N GLY A 251 -2.03 17.52 5.17
CA GLY A 251 -1.69 18.90 4.83
C GLY A 251 -2.72 19.59 3.93
N GLU A 252 -3.50 18.83 3.16
CA GLU A 252 -4.50 19.36 2.24
C GLU A 252 -5.83 19.71 2.93
N LEU A 253 -6.08 19.20 4.14
CA LEU A 253 -7.34 19.49 4.85
C LEU A 253 -7.63 20.99 4.94
N LYS A 254 -6.65 21.80 5.27
CA LYS A 254 -6.79 23.26 5.40
C LYS A 254 -7.11 23.99 4.07
N HIS A 255 -6.97 23.33 2.93
CA HIS A 255 -7.25 23.87 1.61
C HIS A 255 -8.67 23.59 1.11
N GLY A 256 -9.61 23.30 2.03
CA GLY A 256 -11.04 23.10 1.74
C GLY A 256 -11.69 22.03 2.61
N PRO A 257 -11.21 20.77 2.60
CA PRO A 257 -11.91 19.65 3.25
C PRO A 257 -12.13 19.81 4.77
N ILE A 258 -11.33 20.62 5.44
CA ILE A 258 -11.51 20.94 6.87
C ILE A 258 -12.88 21.57 7.18
N ALA A 259 -13.56 22.14 6.17
CA ALA A 259 -14.90 22.66 6.32
C ALA A 259 -15.97 21.58 6.57
N LEU A 260 -15.65 20.31 6.24
CA LEU A 260 -16.53 19.17 6.49
C LEU A 260 -16.54 18.70 7.95
N ILE A 261 -15.61 19.20 8.76
CA ILE A 261 -15.49 18.77 10.16
C ILE A 261 -16.54 19.47 11.02
N ASP A 262 -17.40 18.66 11.60
CA ASP A 262 -18.41 19.03 12.59
C ASP A 262 -18.02 18.52 13.98
N GLU A 263 -18.72 19.03 15.02
CA GLU A 263 -18.53 18.63 16.41
C GLU A 263 -18.74 17.13 16.59
N GLY A 264 -17.75 16.45 17.16
CA GLY A 264 -17.78 15.01 17.41
C GLY A 264 -17.50 14.12 16.18
N MET A 265 -17.25 14.70 14.99
CA MET A 265 -16.94 13.92 13.80
C MET A 265 -15.68 13.07 14.01
N PRO A 266 -15.74 11.74 13.78
CA PRO A 266 -14.56 10.90 13.92
C PRO A 266 -13.55 11.11 12.79
N VAL A 267 -12.28 11.30 13.17
CA VAL A 267 -11.14 11.43 12.26
C VAL A 267 -10.07 10.42 12.65
N VAL A 268 -9.83 9.43 11.79
CA VAL A 268 -8.76 8.45 11.97
C VAL A 268 -7.45 9.04 11.45
N VAL A 269 -6.44 8.99 12.27
CA VAL A 269 -5.13 9.60 12.04
C VAL A 269 -4.08 8.51 11.91
N ILE A 270 -3.40 8.42 10.76
CA ILE A 270 -2.25 7.55 10.58
C ILE A 270 -1.00 8.34 10.96
N MET A 271 -0.51 8.11 12.19
CA MET A 271 0.63 8.85 12.73
C MET A 271 1.94 8.28 12.20
N PRO A 272 2.80 9.11 11.57
CA PRO A 272 4.13 8.65 11.18
C PRO A 272 5.01 8.41 12.42
N SER A 273 5.95 7.47 12.31
CA SER A 273 6.89 7.15 13.39
C SER A 273 7.67 8.39 13.88
N PRO A 274 7.77 8.62 15.20
CA PRO A 274 8.61 9.66 15.74
C PRO A 274 10.12 9.37 15.54
N LYS A 275 10.48 8.10 15.33
CA LYS A 275 11.87 7.66 15.07
C LYS A 275 12.29 7.89 13.61
N GLY A 276 11.32 8.16 12.72
CA GLY A 276 11.56 8.45 11.32
C GLY A 276 11.95 9.92 11.09
N ARG A 277 11.29 10.55 10.10
CA ARG A 277 11.49 11.99 9.83
C ARG A 277 10.76 12.83 10.87
N ALA A 278 11.49 13.38 11.87
CA ALA A 278 10.91 14.18 12.96
C ALA A 278 10.00 15.32 12.48
N VAL A 279 10.33 15.96 11.35
CA VAL A 279 9.49 17.01 10.74
C VAL A 279 8.13 16.46 10.30
N LEU A 280 8.08 15.23 9.78
CA LEU A 280 6.84 14.61 9.33
C LEU A 280 5.89 14.36 10.51
N HIS A 281 6.42 13.81 11.61
CA HIS A 281 5.69 13.56 12.83
C HIS A 281 5.13 14.86 13.43
N SER A 282 5.98 15.89 13.63
CA SER A 282 5.57 17.18 14.19
C SER A 282 4.49 17.89 13.34
N LYS A 283 4.57 17.78 12.01
CA LYS A 283 3.53 18.30 11.10
C LYS A 283 2.22 17.53 11.23
N MET A 284 2.28 16.22 11.47
CA MET A 284 1.07 15.43 11.70
C MET A 284 0.39 15.82 13.03
N ILE A 285 1.16 16.01 14.10
CA ILE A 285 0.66 16.55 15.38
C ILE A 285 -0.05 17.89 15.17
N SER A 286 0.52 18.78 14.34
CA SER A 286 -0.13 20.07 14.03
C SER A 286 -1.49 19.86 13.35
N ASN A 287 -1.58 18.92 12.41
CA ASN A 287 -2.86 18.62 11.75
C ASN A 287 -3.89 17.99 12.69
N VAL A 288 -3.47 17.16 13.64
CA VAL A 288 -4.36 16.63 14.69
C VAL A 288 -4.98 17.78 15.48
N LYS A 289 -4.15 18.75 15.93
CA LYS A 289 -4.64 19.93 16.65
C LYS A 289 -5.59 20.79 15.81
N GLU A 290 -5.32 20.93 14.52
CA GLU A 290 -6.18 21.69 13.59
C GLU A 290 -7.59 21.07 13.49
N VAL A 291 -7.70 19.74 13.36
CA VAL A 291 -9.00 19.07 13.27
C VAL A 291 -9.74 19.05 14.64
N GLN A 292 -9.01 18.87 15.73
CA GLN A 292 -9.58 18.94 17.08
C GLN A 292 -10.10 20.34 17.42
N ALA A 293 -9.42 21.40 16.98
CA ALA A 293 -9.89 22.78 17.17
C ALA A 293 -11.21 23.07 16.44
N ARG A 294 -11.61 22.18 15.50
CA ARG A 294 -12.89 22.18 14.78
C ARG A 294 -13.95 21.27 15.39
N GLY A 295 -13.64 20.64 16.54
CA GLY A 295 -14.56 19.73 17.22
C GLY A 295 -14.44 18.26 16.82
N ALA A 296 -13.48 17.87 15.97
CA ALA A 296 -13.30 16.47 15.61
C ALA A 296 -12.91 15.61 16.81
N THR A 297 -13.44 14.40 16.85
CA THR A 297 -12.94 13.33 17.74
C THR A 297 -11.90 12.52 17.01
N THR A 298 -10.66 12.55 17.47
CA THR A 298 -9.54 11.90 16.79
C THR A 298 -9.31 10.48 17.31
N ILE A 299 -9.07 9.54 16.39
CA ILE A 299 -8.66 8.16 16.62
C ILE A 299 -7.27 8.03 16.03
N VAL A 300 -6.24 7.98 16.86
CA VAL A 300 -4.85 8.00 16.40
C VAL A 300 -4.27 6.59 16.41
N ILE A 301 -3.76 6.15 15.25
CA ILE A 301 -2.98 4.93 15.10
C ILE A 301 -1.51 5.35 15.15
N ALA A 302 -0.82 5.02 16.23
CA ALA A 302 0.55 5.46 16.51
C ALA A 302 1.42 4.31 17.03
N GLU A 303 2.74 4.50 17.03
CA GLU A 303 3.67 3.56 17.67
C GLU A 303 3.47 3.52 19.20
N ASP A 304 3.84 2.38 19.80
CA ASP A 304 3.95 2.28 21.24
C ASP A 304 4.97 3.30 21.76
N ASN A 305 4.62 3.96 22.88
CA ASN A 305 5.44 4.98 23.54
C ASN A 305 5.59 6.30 22.75
N ASP A 306 4.75 6.58 21.77
CA ASP A 306 4.66 7.93 21.20
C ASP A 306 3.90 8.85 22.16
N GLU A 307 4.63 9.44 23.13
CA GLU A 307 4.06 10.31 24.15
C GLU A 307 3.31 11.51 23.57
N ALA A 308 3.74 12.00 22.41
CA ALA A 308 3.08 13.12 21.74
C ALA A 308 1.73 12.73 21.16
N ALA A 309 1.54 11.45 20.81
CA ALA A 309 0.27 10.90 20.33
C ALA A 309 -0.65 10.46 21.48
N VAL A 310 -0.11 10.11 22.65
CA VAL A 310 -0.85 9.59 23.82
C VAL A 310 -1.93 10.57 24.36
N SER A 311 -1.73 11.87 24.18
CA SER A 311 -2.72 12.88 24.59
C SER A 311 -3.99 12.89 23.73
N TYR A 312 -4.04 12.09 22.68
CA TYR A 312 -5.16 11.94 21.77
C TYR A 312 -5.75 10.53 21.89
N THR A 313 -7.03 10.33 21.66
CA THR A 313 -7.65 8.99 21.64
C THR A 313 -6.91 8.11 20.62
N HIS A 314 -6.31 6.98 21.03
CA HIS A 314 -5.39 6.24 20.16
C HIS A 314 -5.55 4.72 20.22
N LEU A 315 -5.20 4.09 19.09
CA LEU A 315 -4.85 2.69 18.95
C LEU A 315 -3.33 2.59 18.86
N ARG A 316 -2.73 1.62 19.51
CA ARG A 316 -1.29 1.39 19.46
C ARG A 316 -0.94 0.58 18.24
N ALA A 317 -0.08 1.11 17.38
CA ALA A 317 0.55 0.35 16.31
C ALA A 317 1.98 -0.04 16.75
N HIS A 318 2.32 -1.32 16.64
CA HIS A 318 3.69 -1.77 16.89
C HIS A 318 4.67 -1.23 15.86
N GLU A 319 5.94 -1.01 16.29
CA GLU A 319 7.00 -0.48 15.44
C GLU A 319 7.06 -1.17 14.07
N THR A 320 6.84 -0.38 13.03
CA THR A 320 7.30 -0.73 11.71
C THR A 320 8.76 -0.33 11.62
N GLY A 321 9.65 -1.26 11.27
CA GLY A 321 11.09 -1.03 11.23
C GLY A 321 11.52 0.29 10.59
N ARG A 322 12.75 0.72 10.91
CA ARG A 322 13.35 1.97 10.43
C ARG A 322 13.23 2.11 8.91
N ASN A 323 12.68 3.25 8.45
CA ASN A 323 12.80 3.70 7.07
C ASN A 323 14.25 4.10 6.74
#